data_e76af7e2adddae1ba45802b8db1f9a49
#
_entry.id   e76af7e2adddae1ba45802b8db1f9a49
#
_cell.length_a   1.000
_cell.length_b   1.000
_cell.length_c   1.000
_cell.angle_alpha   90.00
_cell.angle_beta   90.00
_cell.angle_gamma   90.00
#
_symmetry.space_group_name_H-M   'P 1'
#
loop_
_entity.id
_entity.type
_entity.pdbx_description
1 polymer ?
#
loop_
_entity_poly.entity_id
_entity_poly.type
_entity_poly.pdbx_seq_one_letter_code
_entity_poly.pdbx_strand_id
1 'polypeptide(L)'
;MNELVELVEQWSKDKGLDNGNSDRQALKFYEEAGEVAAALSRNKLDDLKDGIGDTVVTLIILAQQHGVTLEECLQVAYTEISGRTGKLVNGTFIKSEDLETPEDKLQLKNKEER
;
A
#
# COMPACT_ATOMS: atom_id res chain seq x y z
N MET A 1 -9.55 -6.70 10.39
CA MET A 1 -8.45 -5.76 10.59
C MET A 1 -8.77 -4.89 11.80
N ASN A 2 -8.56 -3.63 11.85
CA ASN A 2 -8.88 -2.91 13.06
C ASN A 2 -10.25 -2.22 12.96
N GLU A 3 -10.68 -1.66 14.08
CA GLU A 3 -11.98 -1.00 14.22
C GLU A 3 -12.14 0.18 13.26
N LEU A 4 -11.08 0.96 13.03
CA LEU A 4 -11.13 2.10 12.10
C LEU A 4 -11.42 1.66 10.67
N VAL A 5 -10.81 0.57 10.22
CA VAL A 5 -11.09 0.04 8.89
C VAL A 5 -12.55 -0.37 8.77
N GLU A 6 -13.08 -1.04 9.78
CA GLU A 6 -14.50 -1.44 9.81
C GLU A 6 -15.44 -0.23 9.80
N LEU A 7 -15.08 0.84 10.52
CA LEU A 7 -15.86 2.08 10.50
C LEU A 7 -15.86 2.73 9.12
N VAL A 8 -14.72 2.75 8.43
CA VAL A 8 -14.66 3.27 7.06
C VAL A 8 -15.49 2.41 6.11
N GLU A 9 -15.42 1.08 6.25
CA GLU A 9 -16.22 0.17 5.44
C GLU A 9 -17.72 0.42 5.63
N GLN A 10 -18.16 0.62 6.86
CA GLN A 10 -19.56 0.91 7.13
C GLN A 10 -19.97 2.28 6.60
N TRP A 11 -19.13 3.29 6.78
CA TRP A 11 -19.37 4.63 6.23
C TRP A 11 -19.55 4.57 4.70
N SER A 12 -18.70 3.80 4.03
CA SER A 12 -18.78 3.61 2.59
C SER A 12 -20.11 2.97 2.17
N LYS A 13 -20.54 1.93 2.89
CA LYS A 13 -21.83 1.28 2.63
C LYS A 13 -23.00 2.24 2.84
N ASP A 14 -22.96 3.02 3.90
CA ASP A 14 -24.01 3.98 4.22
C ASP A 14 -24.16 5.04 3.12
N LYS A 15 -23.07 5.37 2.45
CA LYS A 15 -23.05 6.33 1.33
C LYS A 15 -23.26 5.67 -0.04
N GLY A 16 -23.36 4.34 -0.09
CA GLY A 16 -23.52 3.62 -1.34
C GLY A 16 -22.26 3.54 -2.20
N LEU A 17 -21.09 3.87 -1.64
CA LEU A 17 -19.83 3.92 -2.39
C LEU A 17 -19.33 2.53 -2.78
N ASP A 18 -19.66 1.52 -1.99
CA ASP A 18 -19.31 0.12 -2.25
C ASP A 18 -19.93 -0.42 -3.54
N ASN A 19 -20.99 0.23 -4.03
CA ASN A 19 -21.64 -0.13 -5.30
C ASN A 19 -21.32 0.86 -6.43
N GLY A 20 -20.32 1.72 -6.24
CA GLY A 20 -19.93 2.71 -7.21
C GLY A 20 -19.11 2.14 -8.37
N ASN A 21 -18.69 3.04 -9.26
CA ASN A 21 -17.90 2.71 -10.45
C ASN A 21 -16.42 2.59 -10.09
N SER A 22 -15.81 1.44 -10.32
CA SER A 22 -14.43 1.18 -9.94
C SER A 22 -13.41 1.96 -10.78
N ASP A 23 -13.74 2.30 -12.04
CA ASP A 23 -12.83 3.13 -12.85
C ASP A 23 -12.72 4.55 -12.26
N ARG A 24 -13.85 5.10 -11.82
CA ARG A 24 -13.85 6.39 -11.14
C ARG A 24 -13.13 6.31 -9.78
N GLN A 25 -13.27 5.18 -9.11
CA GLN A 25 -12.58 4.94 -7.83
C GLN A 25 -11.05 4.89 -8.03
N ALA A 26 -10.59 4.30 -9.14
CA ALA A 26 -9.17 4.29 -9.50
C ALA A 26 -8.64 5.70 -9.73
N LEU A 27 -9.42 6.56 -10.39
CA LEU A 27 -9.06 7.97 -10.58
C LEU A 27 -8.95 8.70 -9.24
N LYS A 28 -9.88 8.42 -8.32
CA LYS A 28 -9.85 9.00 -6.98
C LYS A 28 -8.59 8.57 -6.23
N PHE A 29 -8.21 7.30 -6.34
CA PHE A 29 -6.96 6.81 -5.77
C PHE A 29 -5.75 7.60 -6.30
N TYR A 30 -5.64 7.81 -7.61
CA TYR A 30 -4.53 8.57 -8.18
C TYR A 30 -4.51 10.01 -7.68
N GLU A 31 -5.67 10.63 -7.55
CA GLU A 31 -5.81 11.98 -7.03
C GLU A 31 -5.26 12.07 -5.60
N GLU A 32 -5.68 11.15 -4.72
CA GLU A 32 -5.23 11.14 -3.33
C GLU A 32 -3.74 10.77 -3.21
N ALA A 33 -3.26 9.85 -4.04
CA ALA A 33 -1.83 9.51 -4.08
C ALA A 33 -0.99 10.73 -4.47
N GLY A 34 -1.48 11.55 -5.40
CA GLY A 34 -0.83 12.81 -5.77
C GLY A 34 -0.75 13.79 -4.61
N GLU A 35 -1.78 13.87 -3.78
CA GLU A 35 -1.79 14.71 -2.58
C GLU A 35 -0.74 14.24 -1.56
N VAL A 36 -0.53 12.92 -1.43
CA VAL A 36 0.53 12.38 -0.58
C VAL A 36 1.90 12.88 -1.05
N ALA A 37 2.16 12.79 -2.35
CA ALA A 37 3.42 13.26 -2.93
C ALA A 37 3.61 14.77 -2.71
N ALA A 38 2.55 15.56 -2.88
CA ALA A 38 2.58 17.00 -2.66
C ALA A 38 2.87 17.34 -1.19
N ALA A 39 2.22 16.64 -0.26
CA ALA A 39 2.43 16.85 1.17
C ALA A 39 3.87 16.53 1.57
N LEU A 40 4.43 15.46 1.02
CA LEU A 40 5.82 15.05 1.28
C LEU A 40 6.80 16.12 0.77
N SER A 41 6.57 16.67 -0.44
CA SER A 41 7.44 17.70 -1.01
C SER A 41 7.40 19.01 -0.22
N ARG A 42 6.28 19.29 0.45
CA ARG A 42 6.10 20.48 1.29
C ARG A 42 6.59 20.26 2.73
N ASN A 43 6.98 19.05 3.05
CA ASN A 43 7.44 18.67 4.39
C ASN A 43 6.41 18.99 5.49
N LYS A 44 5.13 18.73 5.22
CA LYS A 44 4.02 18.95 6.15
C LYS A 44 3.47 17.63 6.66
N LEU A 45 3.81 17.27 7.90
CA LEU A 45 3.45 15.99 8.49
C LEU A 45 1.93 15.80 8.62
N ASP A 46 1.20 16.83 9.03
CA ASP A 46 -0.25 16.71 9.20
C ASP A 46 -0.95 16.45 7.86
N ASP A 47 -0.54 17.16 6.81
CA ASP A 47 -1.07 16.94 5.45
C ASP A 47 -0.70 15.54 4.95
N LEU A 48 0.49 15.07 5.28
CA LEU A 48 0.94 13.72 4.90
C LEU A 48 0.08 12.65 5.57
N LYS A 49 -0.22 12.79 6.87
CA LYS A 49 -1.09 11.85 7.59
C LYS A 49 -2.48 11.79 6.96
N ASP A 50 -3.06 12.97 6.68
CA ASP A 50 -4.37 13.07 6.05
C ASP A 50 -4.36 12.40 4.67
N GLY A 51 -3.35 12.70 3.87
CA GLY A 51 -3.22 12.14 2.51
C GLY A 51 -3.07 10.62 2.51
N ILE A 52 -2.24 10.08 3.42
CA ILE A 52 -2.08 8.63 3.54
C ILE A 52 -3.41 7.99 3.93
N GLY A 53 -4.10 8.56 4.92
CA GLY A 53 -5.41 8.07 5.35
C GLY A 53 -6.42 8.09 4.21
N ASP A 54 -6.52 9.21 3.49
CA ASP A 54 -7.44 9.36 2.36
C ASP A 54 -7.14 8.35 1.25
N THR A 55 -5.86 8.09 0.99
CA THR A 55 -5.45 7.10 -0.01
C THR A 55 -5.91 5.70 0.41
N VAL A 56 -5.75 5.33 1.68
CA VAL A 56 -6.23 4.04 2.20
C VAL A 56 -7.75 3.95 2.10
N VAL A 57 -8.48 5.03 2.39
CA VAL A 57 -9.94 5.07 2.24
C VAL A 57 -10.34 4.73 0.80
N THR A 58 -9.66 5.31 -0.20
CA THR A 58 -9.97 5.00 -1.60
C THR A 58 -9.78 3.53 -1.93
N LEU A 59 -8.76 2.88 -1.35
CA LEU A 59 -8.48 1.46 -1.56
C LEU A 59 -9.49 0.56 -0.85
N ILE A 60 -9.94 0.94 0.35
CA ILE A 60 -11.00 0.21 1.06
C ILE A 60 -12.26 0.17 0.20
N ILE A 61 -12.66 1.31 -0.36
CA ILE A 61 -13.84 1.41 -1.22
C ILE A 61 -13.67 0.56 -2.48
N LEU A 62 -12.50 0.65 -3.13
CA LEU A 62 -12.22 -0.12 -4.33
C LEU A 62 -12.32 -1.63 -4.05
N ALA A 63 -11.76 -2.09 -2.94
CA ALA A 63 -11.85 -3.49 -2.52
C ALA A 63 -13.32 -3.92 -2.38
N GLN A 64 -14.13 -3.10 -1.70
CA GLN A 64 -15.56 -3.38 -1.54
C GLN A 64 -16.27 -3.51 -2.88
N GLN A 65 -15.95 -2.67 -3.85
CA GLN A 65 -16.55 -2.71 -5.19
C GLN A 65 -16.28 -4.02 -5.93
N HIS A 66 -15.27 -4.76 -5.50
CA HIS A 66 -14.90 -6.06 -6.08
C HIS A 66 -15.14 -7.24 -5.12
N GLY A 67 -15.89 -7.00 -4.04
CA GLY A 67 -16.30 -8.06 -3.13
C GLY A 67 -15.18 -8.61 -2.24
N VAL A 68 -14.11 -7.83 -2.04
CA VAL A 68 -13.00 -8.20 -1.15
C VAL A 68 -12.79 -7.13 -0.09
N THR A 69 -12.00 -7.44 0.93
CA THR A 69 -11.68 -6.50 1.99
C THR A 69 -10.22 -6.05 1.88
N LEU A 70 -9.91 -4.92 2.49
CA LEU A 70 -8.53 -4.46 2.61
C LEU A 70 -7.67 -5.52 3.32
N GLU A 71 -8.22 -6.16 4.36
CA GLU A 71 -7.52 -7.20 5.10
C GLU A 71 -7.12 -8.37 4.21
N GLU A 72 -8.06 -8.86 3.36
CA GLU A 72 -7.76 -9.92 2.41
C GLU A 72 -6.63 -9.52 1.45
N CYS A 73 -6.68 -8.29 0.94
CA CYS A 73 -5.66 -7.77 0.04
C CYS A 73 -4.29 -7.68 0.72
N LEU A 74 -4.25 -7.18 1.95
CA LEU A 74 -3.01 -7.11 2.72
C LEU A 74 -2.47 -8.50 3.06
N GLN A 75 -3.36 -9.46 3.32
CA GLN A 75 -2.92 -10.83 3.60
C GLN A 75 -2.21 -11.43 2.39
N VAL A 76 -2.75 -11.23 1.19
CA VAL A 76 -2.12 -11.69 -0.05
C VAL A 76 -0.73 -11.04 -0.20
N ALA A 77 -0.64 -9.74 -0.02
CA ALA A 77 0.62 -9.01 -0.14
C ALA A 77 1.63 -9.45 0.91
N TYR A 78 1.20 -9.61 2.16
CA TYR A 78 2.07 -10.03 3.25
C TYR A 78 2.63 -11.43 3.04
N THR A 79 1.80 -12.35 2.57
CA THR A 79 2.24 -13.71 2.28
C THR A 79 3.38 -13.71 1.25
N GLU A 80 3.31 -12.82 0.27
CA GLU A 80 4.35 -12.68 -0.74
C GLU A 80 5.62 -12.03 -0.17
N ILE A 81 5.48 -10.88 0.50
CA ILE A 81 6.65 -10.13 0.97
C ILE A 81 7.37 -10.79 2.15
N SER A 82 6.65 -11.56 2.97
CA SER A 82 7.26 -12.24 4.13
C SER A 82 8.30 -13.27 3.75
N GLY A 83 8.21 -13.83 2.54
CA GLY A 83 9.20 -14.77 2.01
C GLY A 83 10.22 -14.13 1.06
N ARG A 84 10.12 -12.81 0.86
CA ARG A 84 10.97 -12.11 -0.09
C ARG A 84 12.33 -11.77 0.51
N THR A 85 13.41 -12.06 -0.24
CA THR A 85 14.77 -11.65 0.13
C THR A 85 15.23 -10.54 -0.81
N GLY A 86 16.10 -9.68 -0.31
CA GLY A 86 16.61 -8.57 -1.09
C GLY A 86 17.47 -7.64 -0.23
N LYS A 87 17.86 -6.51 -0.78
CA LYS A 87 18.57 -5.47 -0.02
C LYS A 87 18.24 -4.08 -0.54
N LEU A 88 18.50 -3.07 0.28
CA LEU A 88 18.38 -1.68 -0.12
C LEU A 88 19.55 -1.28 -1.01
N VAL A 89 19.26 -0.70 -2.17
CA VAL A 89 20.25 -0.11 -3.06
C VAL A 89 19.77 1.31 -3.36
N ASN A 90 20.56 2.29 -2.93
CA ASN A 90 20.20 3.70 -3.08
C ASN A 90 18.79 4.03 -2.56
N GLY A 91 18.41 3.45 -1.40
CA GLY A 91 17.12 3.70 -0.78
C GLY A 91 15.95 2.89 -1.34
N THR A 92 16.20 2.02 -2.33
CA THR A 92 15.17 1.18 -2.94
C THR A 92 15.44 -0.28 -2.64
N PHE A 93 14.40 -1.02 -2.22
CA PHE A 93 14.54 -2.45 -2.01
C PHE A 93 14.62 -3.20 -3.34
N ILE A 94 15.71 -3.95 -3.52
CA ILE A 94 15.94 -4.76 -4.72
C ILE A 94 15.86 -6.23 -4.30
N LYS A 95 15.00 -7.00 -4.96
CA LYS A 95 14.87 -8.44 -4.71
C LYS A 95 16.17 -9.17 -5.04
N SER A 96 16.45 -10.25 -4.31
CA SER A 96 17.66 -11.06 -4.55
C SER A 96 17.83 -11.47 -6.01
N GLU A 97 16.74 -11.86 -6.66
CA GLU A 97 16.72 -12.30 -8.06
C GLU A 97 17.06 -11.17 -9.04
N ASP A 98 16.85 -9.92 -8.63
CA ASP A 98 17.10 -8.74 -9.46
C ASP A 98 18.45 -8.08 -9.17
N LEU A 99 19.24 -8.63 -8.25
CA LEU A 99 20.58 -8.12 -7.96
C LEU A 99 21.53 -8.46 -9.11
N GLU A 100 22.33 -7.47 -9.53
CA GLU A 100 23.15 -7.56 -10.73
C GLU A 100 24.42 -8.42 -10.58
N THR A 101 24.94 -8.51 -9.36
CA THR A 101 26.23 -9.21 -9.15
C THR A 101 26.09 -10.37 -8.18
N PRO A 102 26.91 -11.44 -8.38
CA PRO A 102 26.96 -12.53 -7.39
C PRO A 102 27.40 -12.08 -5.99
N GLU A 103 28.23 -11.05 -5.91
CA GLU A 103 28.70 -10.49 -4.67
C GLU A 103 27.55 -9.87 -3.87
N ASP A 104 26.68 -9.12 -4.52
CA ASP A 104 25.49 -8.53 -3.89
C ASP A 104 24.60 -9.62 -3.29
N LYS A 105 24.39 -10.69 -4.02
CA LYS A 105 23.58 -11.83 -3.59
C LYS A 105 24.21 -12.53 -2.39
N LEU A 106 25.53 -12.66 -2.38
CA LEU A 106 26.24 -13.30 -1.28
C LEU A 106 26.15 -12.50 0.01
N GLN A 107 26.30 -11.17 -0.08
CA GLN A 107 26.16 -10.28 1.09
C GLN A 107 24.78 -10.39 1.70
N LEU A 108 23.74 -10.45 0.88
CA LEU A 108 22.38 -10.60 1.35
C LEU A 108 22.19 -11.93 2.09
N LYS A 109 22.70 -13.03 1.54
CA LYS A 109 22.63 -14.34 2.16
C LYS A 109 23.28 -14.35 3.54
N ASN A 110 24.47 -13.75 3.67
CA ASN A 110 25.16 -13.66 4.95
C ASN A 110 24.39 -12.88 6.00
N LYS A 111 23.66 -11.83 5.60
CA LYS A 111 22.80 -11.06 6.49
C LYS A 111 21.60 -11.88 6.98
N GLU A 112 21.02 -12.68 6.12
CA GLU A 112 19.86 -13.50 6.46
C GLU A 112 20.21 -14.64 7.43
N GLU A 113 21.43 -15.12 7.41
CA GLU A 113 21.91 -16.16 8.29
C GLU A 113 22.20 -15.68 9.73
N ARG A 114 22.17 -14.38 9.95
CA ARG A 114 22.37 -13.76 11.25
C ARG A 114 21.03 -13.60 11.97
#